data_87485417a4e2b494a470390994b13751
#
_entry.id   87485417a4e2b494a470390994b13751
#
_cell.length_a   1.000
_cell.length_b   1.000
_cell.length_c   1.000
_cell.angle_alpha   90.00
_cell.angle_beta   90.00
_cell.angle_gamma   90.00
#
_symmetry.space_group_name_H-M   'P 1'
#
loop_
_entity.id
_entity.type
_entity.pdbx_description
1 polymer ?
#
loop_
_entity_poly.entity_id
_entity_poly.type
_entity_poly.pdbx_seq_one_letter_code
_entity_poly.pdbx_strand_id
1 'polypeptide(L)'
;MNIGITVYPTYGGSGIVGSELGKELAERGHTVHFISSALPTRLTELNERVRFHEVEMMSYPLFEHQPYTLALATKMATVADSENLDLLHVHYAIPHSISAILARESIKSHRRLPVITTLHGTDITLVGADRSYLPITKYALEQSDGVTAISNYLKQATIEHFQFDRIEVIPNFVCPTEYKPKIDCELREELSPEGVPVLVHVSNFRPVKRPVDCIEILARVLKKTPARLVMVGDGSERTNCIHRARCLGISEHCVFVGKQPNIVDYLCASDVLLLPSEQESFGLAALEAMAVQVPVIASRVGGIPEVVDDGETGFLSSVGDVDKMADDAVKLLTDVQFRREMSRKARASAIERYSTHKIIPRYISFYESVLAA
;
A
#
# COMPACT_ATOMS: atom_id res chain seq x y z
N MET A 1 -12.75 -22.04 -0.91
CA MET A 1 -11.39 -22.33 -0.43
C MET A 1 -11.25 -21.82 1.01
N ASN A 2 -10.46 -22.53 1.80
CA ASN A 2 -9.98 -22.09 3.13
C ASN A 2 -8.58 -21.53 2.96
N ILE A 3 -8.41 -20.23 3.13
CA ILE A 3 -7.20 -19.49 2.75
C ILE A 3 -6.54 -18.91 4.00
N GLY A 4 -5.29 -19.28 4.27
CA GLY A 4 -4.48 -18.62 5.30
C GLY A 4 -3.81 -17.38 4.72
N ILE A 5 -4.08 -16.19 5.28
CA ILE A 5 -3.44 -14.93 4.87
C ILE A 5 -2.54 -14.40 5.98
N THR A 6 -1.30 -14.04 5.62
CA THR A 6 -0.37 -13.38 6.55
C THR A 6 0.07 -12.03 6.01
N VAL A 7 -0.11 -11.01 6.85
CA VAL A 7 0.28 -9.63 6.58
C VAL A 7 0.92 -8.99 7.81
N TYR A 8 1.68 -7.92 7.64
CA TYR A 8 2.04 -7.08 8.77
C TYR A 8 0.81 -6.31 9.29
N PRO A 9 0.55 -6.32 10.60
CA PRO A 9 -0.60 -5.64 11.20
C PRO A 9 -0.35 -4.13 11.37
N THR A 10 0.15 -3.47 10.32
CA THR A 10 0.56 -2.06 10.37
C THR A 10 -0.19 -1.23 9.32
N TYR A 11 -0.24 0.10 9.55
CA TYR A 11 -0.79 1.08 8.59
C TYR A 11 0.10 1.24 7.32
N GLY A 12 0.69 0.15 6.84
CA GLY A 12 1.46 0.13 5.59
C GLY A 12 0.61 -0.39 4.43
N GLY A 13 0.97 -0.02 3.19
CA GLY A 13 0.23 -0.42 2.00
C GLY A 13 -0.01 -1.93 1.88
N SER A 14 0.97 -2.76 2.23
CA SER A 14 0.84 -4.22 2.20
C SER A 14 -0.17 -4.77 3.22
N GLY A 15 -0.18 -4.20 4.45
CA GLY A 15 -1.15 -4.57 5.48
C GLY A 15 -2.59 -4.22 5.06
N ILE A 16 -2.77 -3.04 4.46
CA ILE A 16 -4.05 -2.59 3.91
C ILE A 16 -4.51 -3.53 2.78
N VAL A 17 -3.66 -3.74 1.77
CA VAL A 17 -4.00 -4.56 0.60
C VAL A 17 -4.33 -6.00 0.99
N GLY A 18 -3.55 -6.62 1.87
CA GLY A 18 -3.81 -7.99 2.30
C GLY A 18 -5.08 -8.12 3.14
N SER A 19 -5.39 -7.12 3.98
CA SER A 19 -6.66 -7.09 4.73
C SER A 19 -7.87 -6.96 3.81
N GLU A 20 -7.81 -6.01 2.87
CA GLU A 20 -8.88 -5.81 1.89
C GLU A 20 -9.06 -7.04 0.97
N LEU A 21 -7.94 -7.66 0.55
CA LEU A 21 -8.00 -8.91 -0.22
C LEU A 21 -8.76 -10.00 0.54
N GLY A 22 -8.46 -10.19 1.83
CA GLY A 22 -9.14 -11.21 2.62
C GLY A 22 -10.64 -10.93 2.81
N LYS A 23 -11.04 -9.66 3.03
CA LYS A 23 -12.45 -9.27 3.10
C LYS A 23 -13.17 -9.58 1.78
N GLU A 24 -12.62 -9.17 0.67
CA GLU A 24 -13.17 -9.37 -0.66
C GLU A 24 -13.27 -10.85 -1.07
N LEU A 25 -12.32 -11.68 -0.63
CA LEU A 25 -12.39 -13.14 -0.81
C LEU A 25 -13.51 -13.75 0.04
N ALA A 26 -13.70 -13.29 1.28
CA ALA A 26 -14.76 -13.76 2.15
C ALA A 26 -16.15 -13.40 1.62
N GLU A 27 -16.33 -12.20 1.07
CA GLU A 27 -17.58 -11.80 0.38
C GLU A 27 -17.92 -12.68 -0.83
N ARG A 28 -16.89 -13.26 -1.47
CA ARG A 28 -17.04 -14.19 -2.60
C ARG A 28 -17.20 -15.67 -2.18
N GLY A 29 -17.36 -15.90 -0.87
CA GLY A 29 -17.71 -17.22 -0.34
C GLY A 29 -16.52 -18.07 0.09
N HIS A 30 -15.29 -17.53 0.10
CA HIS A 30 -14.14 -18.20 0.66
C HIS A 30 -14.08 -18.01 2.19
N THR A 31 -13.41 -18.90 2.91
CA THR A 31 -13.09 -18.71 4.33
C THR A 31 -11.64 -18.23 4.44
N VAL A 32 -11.43 -17.14 5.14
CA VAL A 32 -10.11 -16.50 5.27
C VAL A 32 -9.66 -16.52 6.72
N HIS A 33 -8.46 -17.01 6.94
CA HIS A 33 -7.80 -17.13 8.22
C HIS A 33 -6.60 -16.18 8.25
N PHE A 34 -6.75 -15.03 8.91
CA PHE A 34 -5.62 -14.11 9.12
C PHE A 34 -4.71 -14.64 10.22
N ILE A 35 -3.42 -14.80 9.91
CA ILE A 35 -2.41 -15.30 10.85
C ILE A 35 -1.36 -14.19 11.00
N SER A 36 -1.36 -13.47 12.13
CA SER A 36 -0.51 -12.31 12.36
C SER A 36 -0.27 -12.06 13.84
N SER A 37 0.73 -11.24 14.18
CA SER A 37 1.07 -10.88 15.58
C SER A 37 0.08 -9.94 16.26
N ALA A 38 -0.79 -9.29 15.50
CA ALA A 38 -1.92 -8.50 15.98
C ALA A 38 -2.98 -8.43 14.88
N LEU A 39 -4.19 -8.01 15.25
CA LEU A 39 -5.28 -7.83 14.28
C LEU A 39 -4.87 -6.81 13.20
N PRO A 40 -4.95 -7.15 11.91
CA PRO A 40 -4.66 -6.21 10.82
C PRO A 40 -5.53 -4.96 10.87
N THR A 41 -4.95 -3.80 10.63
CA THR A 41 -5.56 -2.48 10.90
C THR A 41 -6.87 -2.18 10.16
N ARG A 42 -7.11 -2.82 9.02
CA ARG A 42 -8.36 -2.69 8.24
C ARG A 42 -9.37 -3.80 8.52
N LEU A 43 -9.03 -4.73 9.40
CA LEU A 43 -9.91 -5.82 9.78
C LEU A 43 -10.71 -5.39 11.03
N THR A 44 -11.82 -4.70 10.82
CA THR A 44 -12.67 -4.15 11.89
C THR A 44 -13.71 -5.13 12.39
N GLU A 45 -14.10 -6.11 11.56
CA GLU A 45 -15.12 -7.09 11.86
C GLU A 45 -14.64 -8.51 11.55
N LEU A 46 -14.85 -9.40 12.50
CA LEU A 46 -14.66 -10.83 12.34
C LEU A 46 -16.03 -11.50 12.20
N ASN A 47 -16.13 -12.53 11.37
CA ASN A 47 -17.34 -13.27 11.14
C ASN A 47 -17.03 -14.74 10.84
N GLU A 48 -18.02 -15.54 10.49
CA GLU A 48 -17.85 -16.97 10.21
C GLU A 48 -16.84 -17.24 9.07
N ARG A 49 -16.66 -16.30 8.13
CA ARG A 49 -15.77 -16.42 6.98
C ARG A 49 -14.45 -15.68 7.13
N VAL A 50 -14.34 -14.80 8.12
CA VAL A 50 -13.12 -14.01 8.40
C VAL A 50 -12.71 -14.30 9.84
N ARG A 51 -11.64 -15.06 10.01
CA ARG A 51 -11.12 -15.49 11.30
C ARG A 51 -9.73 -14.91 11.54
N PHE A 52 -9.38 -14.68 12.80
CA PHE A 52 -8.07 -14.18 13.18
C PHE A 52 -7.39 -15.15 14.15
N HIS A 53 -6.13 -15.43 13.88
CA HIS A 53 -5.26 -16.30 14.69
C HIS A 53 -4.02 -15.52 15.11
N GLU A 54 -3.96 -15.13 16.36
CA GLU A 54 -2.83 -14.38 16.89
C GLU A 54 -1.58 -15.24 17.01
N VAL A 55 -0.46 -14.70 16.58
CA VAL A 55 0.87 -15.30 16.75
C VAL A 55 1.45 -14.86 18.06
N GLU A 56 1.37 -15.72 19.05
CA GLU A 56 1.95 -15.52 20.36
C GLU A 56 3.48 -15.75 20.32
N MET A 57 4.22 -14.83 20.91
CA MET A 57 5.68 -14.93 21.02
C MET A 57 6.09 -15.11 22.47
N MET A 58 6.77 -16.20 22.76
CA MET A 58 7.32 -16.45 24.08
C MET A 58 8.48 -15.51 24.37
N SER A 59 8.44 -14.81 25.51
CA SER A 59 9.60 -14.10 26.04
C SER A 59 10.49 -15.08 26.80
N TYR A 60 11.74 -15.20 26.38
CA TYR A 60 12.74 -16.03 27.05
C TYR A 60 14.04 -15.23 27.22
N PRO A 61 14.64 -15.21 28.43
CA PRO A 61 15.76 -14.31 28.73
C PRO A 61 17.01 -14.47 27.84
N LEU A 62 17.21 -15.62 27.23
CA LEU A 62 18.33 -15.86 26.32
C LEU A 62 18.04 -15.44 24.88
N PHE A 63 16.81 -15.06 24.56
CA PHE A 63 16.50 -14.49 23.25
C PHE A 63 16.69 -12.99 23.28
N GLU A 64 17.80 -12.50 22.74
CA GLU A 64 18.03 -11.08 22.54
C GLU A 64 16.92 -10.46 21.66
N HIS A 65 16.48 -11.22 20.64
CA HIS A 65 15.33 -10.90 19.80
C HIS A 65 14.38 -12.07 19.73
N GLN A 66 13.08 -11.79 19.86
CA GLN A 66 12.06 -12.84 19.76
C GLN A 66 12.06 -13.47 18.37
N PRO A 67 12.10 -14.80 18.24
CA PRO A 67 12.18 -15.49 16.95
C PRO A 67 10.81 -15.50 16.23
N TYR A 68 10.36 -14.34 15.78
CA TYR A 68 9.06 -14.12 15.13
C TYR A 68 8.79 -15.11 13.99
N THR A 69 9.79 -15.35 13.12
CA THR A 69 9.66 -16.26 11.97
C THR A 69 9.29 -17.67 12.40
N LEU A 70 9.86 -18.17 13.50
CA LEU A 70 9.58 -19.51 14.01
C LEU A 70 8.20 -19.59 14.68
N ALA A 71 7.83 -18.57 15.47
CA ALA A 71 6.52 -18.51 16.10
C ALA A 71 5.40 -18.43 15.04
N LEU A 72 5.60 -17.63 13.99
CA LEU A 72 4.69 -17.51 12.86
C LEU A 72 4.57 -18.83 12.09
N ALA A 73 5.68 -19.50 11.80
CA ALA A 73 5.68 -20.83 11.14
C ALA A 73 4.88 -21.86 11.93
N THR A 74 5.08 -21.91 13.26
CA THR A 74 4.35 -22.82 14.13
C THR A 74 2.85 -22.53 14.13
N LYS A 75 2.46 -21.25 14.23
CA LYS A 75 1.03 -20.88 14.17
C LYS A 75 0.42 -21.20 12.81
N MET A 76 1.11 -20.91 11.70
CA MET A 76 0.67 -21.28 10.36
C MET A 76 0.44 -22.79 10.22
N ALA A 77 1.39 -23.62 10.69
CA ALA A 77 1.26 -25.07 10.66
C ALA A 77 0.04 -25.55 11.45
N THR A 78 -0.12 -25.03 12.68
CA THR A 78 -1.25 -25.38 13.55
C THR A 78 -2.61 -25.01 12.92
N VAL A 79 -2.73 -23.77 12.41
CA VAL A 79 -3.96 -23.31 11.76
C VAL A 79 -4.23 -24.07 10.47
N ALA A 80 -3.19 -24.34 9.66
CA ALA A 80 -3.34 -25.11 8.43
C ALA A 80 -3.88 -26.53 8.66
N ASP A 81 -3.46 -27.17 9.75
CA ASP A 81 -3.91 -28.51 10.10
C ASP A 81 -5.32 -28.49 10.74
N SER A 82 -5.55 -27.61 11.73
CA SER A 82 -6.81 -27.55 12.44
C SER A 82 -7.98 -27.03 11.62
N GLU A 83 -7.75 -26.08 10.71
CA GLU A 83 -8.77 -25.42 9.89
C GLU A 83 -8.82 -25.99 8.44
N ASN A 84 -7.98 -26.98 8.14
CA ASN A 84 -7.88 -27.58 6.81
C ASN A 84 -7.65 -26.54 5.69
N LEU A 85 -6.65 -25.67 5.83
CA LEU A 85 -6.35 -24.65 4.83
C LEU A 85 -6.00 -25.29 3.49
N ASP A 86 -6.54 -24.74 2.40
CA ASP A 86 -6.21 -25.16 1.04
C ASP A 86 -4.88 -24.60 0.57
N LEU A 87 -4.53 -23.38 1.02
CA LEU A 87 -3.27 -22.70 0.70
C LEU A 87 -2.90 -21.66 1.77
N LEU A 88 -1.62 -21.28 1.78
CA LEU A 88 -1.11 -20.11 2.50
C LEU A 88 -0.78 -19.01 1.50
N HIS A 89 -1.37 -17.83 1.66
CA HIS A 89 -1.02 -16.63 0.91
C HIS A 89 -0.34 -15.63 1.86
N VAL A 90 0.93 -15.37 1.61
CA VAL A 90 1.73 -14.48 2.43
C VAL A 90 2.17 -13.23 1.66
N HIS A 91 2.16 -12.11 2.35
CA HIS A 91 2.61 -10.84 1.82
C HIS A 91 4.04 -10.58 2.35
N TYR A 92 4.99 -10.39 1.46
CA TYR A 92 6.44 -10.32 1.60
C TYR A 92 7.18 -11.66 1.48
N ALA A 93 8.22 -11.67 0.66
CA ALA A 93 9.14 -12.79 0.52
C ALA A 93 9.82 -13.13 1.85
N ILE A 94 10.23 -12.12 2.60
CA ILE A 94 10.80 -12.28 3.94
C ILE A 94 10.14 -11.32 4.94
N PRO A 95 9.83 -11.78 6.16
CA PRO A 95 10.03 -13.13 6.69
C PRO A 95 8.87 -14.10 6.40
N HIS A 96 7.73 -13.61 5.84
CA HIS A 96 6.46 -14.35 5.83
C HIS A 96 6.51 -15.59 4.94
N SER A 97 7.11 -15.52 3.74
CA SER A 97 7.23 -16.68 2.87
C SER A 97 8.11 -17.77 3.51
N ILE A 98 9.21 -17.38 4.15
CA ILE A 98 10.06 -18.35 4.88
C ILE A 98 9.26 -19.02 6.01
N SER A 99 8.45 -18.27 6.77
CA SER A 99 7.59 -18.85 7.80
C SER A 99 6.58 -19.86 7.21
N ALA A 100 5.97 -19.53 6.07
CA ALA A 100 5.01 -20.41 5.40
C ALA A 100 5.67 -21.69 4.84
N ILE A 101 6.86 -21.57 4.28
CA ILE A 101 7.65 -22.73 3.80
C ILE A 101 8.00 -23.64 4.98
N LEU A 102 8.49 -23.08 6.10
CA LEU A 102 8.78 -23.87 7.30
C LEU A 102 7.51 -24.51 7.88
N ALA A 103 6.37 -23.81 7.86
CA ALA A 103 5.10 -24.38 8.27
C ALA A 103 4.72 -25.58 7.40
N ARG A 104 4.76 -25.43 6.08
CA ARG A 104 4.49 -26.52 5.12
C ARG A 104 5.36 -27.75 5.38
N GLU A 105 6.67 -27.55 5.56
CA GLU A 105 7.62 -28.65 5.80
C GLU A 105 7.43 -29.31 7.19
N SER A 106 6.85 -28.60 8.16
CA SER A 106 6.63 -29.10 9.53
C SER A 106 5.32 -29.87 9.71
N ILE A 107 4.37 -29.75 8.78
CA ILE A 107 3.08 -30.46 8.84
C ILE A 107 3.29 -31.94 8.57
N LYS A 108 2.84 -32.77 9.49
CA LYS A 108 2.94 -34.23 9.41
C LYS A 108 1.94 -34.87 8.42
N SER A 109 0.91 -34.14 8.04
CA SER A 109 -0.06 -34.62 7.06
C SER A 109 0.58 -34.66 5.68
N HIS A 110 0.37 -35.75 4.94
CA HIS A 110 0.86 -35.88 3.54
C HIS A 110 0.07 -34.98 2.56
N ARG A 111 -0.70 -34.03 3.07
CA ARG A 111 -1.49 -33.10 2.27
C ARG A 111 -0.63 -31.98 1.72
N ARG A 112 -0.73 -31.73 0.43
CA ARG A 112 -0.11 -30.55 -0.19
C ARG A 112 -0.70 -29.28 0.39
N LEU A 113 0.15 -28.34 0.82
CA LEU A 113 -0.20 -27.00 1.26
C LEU A 113 0.60 -25.98 0.44
N PRO A 114 0.06 -25.49 -0.67
CA PRO A 114 0.75 -24.51 -1.50
C PRO A 114 0.98 -23.20 -0.76
N VAL A 115 2.14 -22.58 -1.04
CA VAL A 115 2.55 -21.28 -0.55
C VAL A 115 2.56 -20.27 -1.70
N ILE A 116 1.74 -19.23 -1.59
CA ILE A 116 1.70 -18.12 -2.54
C ILE A 116 2.30 -16.89 -1.85
N THR A 117 3.18 -16.19 -2.56
CA THR A 117 3.89 -15.02 -2.05
C THR A 117 3.59 -13.80 -2.91
N THR A 118 3.03 -12.74 -2.30
CA THR A 118 2.88 -11.42 -2.95
C THR A 118 4.01 -10.49 -2.52
N LEU A 119 4.73 -9.95 -3.50
CA LEU A 119 5.83 -9.01 -3.33
C LEU A 119 5.29 -7.57 -3.27
N HIS A 120 5.82 -6.77 -2.33
CA HIS A 120 5.34 -5.39 -2.09
C HIS A 120 6.39 -4.30 -2.32
N GLY A 121 7.66 -4.67 -2.50
CA GLY A 121 8.74 -3.75 -2.86
C GLY A 121 9.87 -3.73 -1.85
N THR A 122 9.65 -3.35 -0.59
CA THR A 122 10.71 -3.28 0.44
C THR A 122 11.43 -4.63 0.60
N ASP A 123 10.70 -5.71 0.47
CA ASP A 123 11.19 -7.09 0.50
C ASP A 123 12.07 -7.47 -0.71
N ILE A 124 12.03 -6.68 -1.77
CA ILE A 124 12.79 -6.92 -3.01
C ILE A 124 13.87 -5.85 -3.19
N THR A 125 13.49 -4.58 -3.14
CA THR A 125 14.38 -3.47 -3.55
C THR A 125 15.24 -2.94 -2.41
N LEU A 126 14.95 -3.27 -1.16
CA LEU A 126 15.67 -2.76 0.00
C LEU A 126 16.20 -3.91 0.88
N VAL A 127 15.31 -4.57 1.64
CA VAL A 127 15.72 -5.58 2.62
C VAL A 127 16.20 -6.86 1.91
N GLY A 128 15.43 -7.36 0.95
CA GLY A 128 15.76 -8.61 0.25
C GLY A 128 17.00 -8.52 -0.64
N ALA A 129 17.32 -7.33 -1.14
CA ALA A 129 18.54 -7.08 -1.92
C ALA A 129 19.81 -6.93 -1.05
N ASP A 130 19.66 -6.76 0.27
CA ASP A 130 20.79 -6.71 1.19
C ASP A 130 21.52 -8.06 1.22
N ARG A 131 22.85 -8.02 1.26
CA ARG A 131 23.70 -9.24 1.24
C ARG A 131 23.36 -10.22 2.35
N SER A 132 22.88 -9.74 3.49
CA SER A 132 22.51 -10.57 4.65
C SER A 132 21.23 -11.38 4.40
N TYR A 133 20.36 -10.92 3.50
CA TYR A 133 19.06 -11.52 3.24
C TYR A 133 18.90 -12.07 1.82
N LEU A 134 19.74 -11.65 0.88
CA LEU A 134 19.61 -12.02 -0.53
C LEU A 134 19.51 -13.55 -0.78
N PRO A 135 20.34 -14.42 -0.19
CA PRO A 135 20.23 -15.86 -0.42
C PRO A 135 18.91 -16.44 0.10
N ILE A 136 18.44 -15.97 1.27
CA ILE A 136 17.21 -16.49 1.87
C ILE A 136 15.97 -15.94 1.15
N THR A 137 16.04 -14.70 0.64
CA THR A 137 14.97 -14.12 -0.19
C THR A 137 14.83 -14.88 -1.51
N LYS A 138 15.96 -15.19 -2.17
CA LYS A 138 15.96 -16.00 -3.38
C LYS A 138 15.37 -17.39 -3.12
N TYR A 139 15.78 -18.04 -2.04
CA TYR A 139 15.20 -19.31 -1.63
C TYR A 139 13.69 -19.23 -1.39
N ALA A 140 13.22 -18.17 -0.73
CA ALA A 140 11.79 -17.96 -0.50
C ALA A 140 10.99 -17.88 -1.82
N LEU A 141 11.51 -17.16 -2.82
CA LEU A 141 10.91 -17.07 -4.15
C LEU A 141 10.88 -18.43 -4.86
N GLU A 142 12.00 -19.15 -4.84
CA GLU A 142 12.15 -20.46 -5.51
C GLU A 142 11.25 -21.55 -4.90
N GLN A 143 11.00 -21.49 -3.59
CA GLN A 143 10.19 -22.45 -2.85
C GLN A 143 8.70 -22.10 -2.79
N SER A 144 8.32 -20.91 -3.22
CA SER A 144 6.89 -20.54 -3.35
C SER A 144 6.27 -21.25 -4.56
N ASP A 145 5.07 -21.84 -4.37
CA ASP A 145 4.31 -22.50 -5.44
C ASP A 145 3.74 -21.45 -6.43
N GLY A 146 3.51 -20.21 -5.95
CA GLY A 146 3.13 -19.08 -6.77
C GLY A 146 3.73 -17.79 -6.23
N VAL A 147 4.19 -16.91 -7.14
CA VAL A 147 4.69 -15.59 -6.78
C VAL A 147 3.95 -14.52 -7.57
N THR A 148 3.46 -13.50 -6.87
CA THR A 148 2.84 -12.32 -7.50
C THR A 148 3.59 -11.04 -7.15
N ALA A 149 3.58 -10.07 -8.06
CA ALA A 149 4.10 -8.72 -7.83
C ALA A 149 3.01 -7.69 -8.09
N ILE A 150 3.03 -6.59 -7.32
CA ILE A 150 2.01 -5.55 -7.40
C ILE A 150 2.17 -4.59 -8.58
N SER A 151 3.24 -4.72 -9.38
CA SER A 151 3.52 -3.90 -10.56
C SER A 151 4.51 -4.61 -11.49
N ASN A 152 4.53 -4.21 -12.76
CA ASN A 152 5.56 -4.64 -13.71
C ASN A 152 6.94 -4.16 -13.29
N TYR A 153 7.03 -2.94 -12.75
CA TYR A 153 8.27 -2.42 -12.16
C TYR A 153 8.85 -3.39 -11.12
N LEU A 154 8.01 -3.85 -10.18
CA LEU A 154 8.48 -4.75 -9.11
C LEU A 154 8.83 -6.14 -9.65
N LYS A 155 8.07 -6.65 -10.63
CA LYS A 155 8.44 -7.88 -11.34
C LYS A 155 9.82 -7.74 -11.98
N GLN A 156 10.07 -6.66 -12.71
CA GLN A 156 11.35 -6.43 -13.37
C GLN A 156 12.50 -6.32 -12.36
N ALA A 157 12.31 -5.54 -11.28
CA ALA A 157 13.29 -5.43 -10.20
C ALA A 157 13.59 -6.80 -9.56
N THR A 158 12.59 -7.67 -9.42
CA THR A 158 12.79 -9.03 -8.88
C THR A 158 13.62 -9.88 -9.82
N ILE A 159 13.36 -9.81 -11.13
CA ILE A 159 14.16 -10.53 -12.14
C ILE A 159 15.61 -10.06 -12.10
N GLU A 160 15.85 -8.76 -12.03
CA GLU A 160 17.20 -8.18 -12.01
C GLU A 160 18.00 -8.56 -10.77
N HIS A 161 17.38 -8.52 -9.58
CA HIS A 161 18.07 -8.79 -8.33
C HIS A 161 18.23 -10.28 -8.02
N PHE A 162 17.24 -11.12 -8.36
CA PHE A 162 17.17 -12.51 -7.93
C PHE A 162 17.24 -13.51 -9.08
N GLN A 163 17.19 -13.06 -10.34
CA GLN A 163 17.14 -13.94 -11.52
C GLN A 163 15.96 -14.92 -11.48
N PHE A 164 14.82 -14.45 -10.95
CA PHE A 164 13.59 -15.20 -10.79
C PHE A 164 12.47 -14.55 -11.61
N ASP A 165 11.89 -15.25 -12.58
CA ASP A 165 10.95 -14.72 -13.57
C ASP A 165 9.53 -15.30 -13.49
N ARG A 166 9.31 -16.36 -12.70
CA ARG A 166 8.00 -16.99 -12.50
C ARG A 166 7.08 -16.11 -11.62
N ILE A 167 6.74 -14.92 -12.12
CA ILE A 167 6.00 -13.89 -11.36
C ILE A 167 4.79 -13.46 -12.18
N GLU A 168 3.59 -13.64 -11.62
CA GLU A 168 2.36 -13.04 -12.13
C GLU A 168 2.23 -11.60 -11.59
N VAL A 169 1.88 -10.65 -12.46
CA VAL A 169 1.61 -9.28 -12.02
C VAL A 169 0.13 -9.14 -11.68
N ILE A 170 -0.19 -9.02 -10.40
CA ILE A 170 -1.53 -8.71 -9.92
C ILE A 170 -1.46 -7.40 -9.13
N PRO A 171 -1.92 -6.26 -9.72
CA PRO A 171 -1.76 -4.96 -9.09
C PRO A 171 -2.61 -4.80 -7.83
N ASN A 172 -2.25 -3.81 -7.00
CA ASN A 172 -3.10 -3.37 -5.91
C ASN A 172 -4.43 -2.83 -6.46
N PHE A 173 -5.42 -2.72 -5.60
CA PHE A 173 -6.80 -2.42 -5.98
C PHE A 173 -7.48 -1.48 -4.96
N VAL A 174 -8.63 -0.96 -5.37
CA VAL A 174 -9.55 -0.19 -4.51
C VAL A 174 -10.96 -0.73 -4.62
N CYS A 175 -11.71 -0.67 -3.53
CA CYS A 175 -13.13 -0.97 -3.51
C CYS A 175 -13.93 0.26 -3.95
N PRO A 176 -14.66 0.24 -5.08
CA PRO A 176 -15.38 1.40 -5.60
C PRO A 176 -16.48 1.93 -4.68
N THR A 177 -16.98 1.10 -3.77
CA THR A 177 -18.02 1.48 -2.79
C THR A 177 -17.45 2.17 -1.57
N GLU A 178 -16.22 1.85 -1.18
CA GLU A 178 -15.49 2.52 -0.10
C GLU A 178 -14.82 3.80 -0.59
N TYR A 179 -14.14 3.73 -1.75
CA TYR A 179 -13.44 4.86 -2.37
C TYR A 179 -14.36 5.57 -3.39
N LYS A 180 -15.36 6.27 -2.89
CA LYS A 180 -16.26 7.10 -3.70
C LYS A 180 -16.16 8.57 -3.34
N PRO A 181 -16.28 9.49 -4.32
CA PRO A 181 -16.32 10.92 -4.04
C PRO A 181 -17.45 11.25 -3.07
N LYS A 182 -17.19 12.14 -2.12
CA LYS A 182 -18.18 12.73 -1.22
C LYS A 182 -18.46 14.15 -1.66
N ILE A 183 -19.74 14.49 -1.85
CA ILE A 183 -20.15 15.84 -2.31
C ILE A 183 -20.08 16.82 -1.14
N ASP A 184 -20.58 16.40 0.02
CA ASP A 184 -20.55 17.19 1.25
C ASP A 184 -19.55 16.56 2.22
N CYS A 185 -18.42 17.21 2.39
CA CYS A 185 -17.36 16.75 3.28
C CYS A 185 -17.20 17.79 4.41
N GLU A 186 -17.81 17.55 5.57
CA GLU A 186 -17.69 18.42 6.76
C GLU A 186 -16.21 18.68 7.09
N LEU A 187 -15.36 17.68 6.92
CA LEU A 187 -13.92 17.83 7.12
C LEU A 187 -13.29 18.89 6.22
N ARG A 188 -13.87 19.18 5.05
CA ARG A 188 -13.38 20.24 4.16
C ARG A 188 -13.45 21.62 4.83
N GLU A 189 -14.53 21.91 5.55
CA GLU A 189 -14.71 23.18 6.26
C GLU A 189 -13.74 23.32 7.42
N GLU A 190 -13.45 22.20 8.13
CA GLU A 190 -12.46 22.19 9.21
C GLU A 190 -11.03 22.40 8.69
N LEU A 191 -10.68 21.74 7.59
CA LEU A 191 -9.34 21.81 7.00
C LEU A 191 -9.10 23.14 6.27
N SER A 192 -10.13 23.75 5.72
CA SER A 192 -10.05 25.01 4.99
C SER A 192 -11.27 25.91 5.27
N PRO A 193 -11.35 26.53 6.48
CA PRO A 193 -12.46 27.41 6.86
C PRO A 193 -12.63 28.60 5.91
N GLU A 194 -11.54 29.04 5.28
CA GLU A 194 -11.52 30.13 4.31
C GLU A 194 -11.93 29.70 2.90
N GLY A 195 -12.20 28.41 2.69
CA GLY A 195 -12.57 27.84 1.39
C GLY A 195 -11.45 27.81 0.35
N VAL A 196 -10.18 28.02 0.75
CA VAL A 196 -9.04 27.94 -0.17
C VAL A 196 -8.77 26.49 -0.62
N PRO A 197 -8.12 26.28 -1.77
CA PRO A 197 -7.76 24.96 -2.25
C PRO A 197 -6.88 24.18 -1.26
N VAL A 198 -7.06 22.85 -1.22
CA VAL A 198 -6.34 21.95 -0.33
C VAL A 198 -5.48 20.97 -1.13
N LEU A 199 -4.18 21.01 -0.86
CA LEU A 199 -3.23 19.97 -1.22
C LEU A 199 -3.19 18.92 -0.11
N VAL A 200 -3.02 17.65 -0.45
CA VAL A 200 -2.88 16.58 0.54
C VAL A 200 -1.65 15.72 0.25
N HIS A 201 -1.00 15.25 1.31
CA HIS A 201 0.03 14.21 1.25
C HIS A 201 -0.31 13.09 2.22
N VAL A 202 -0.26 11.85 1.75
CA VAL A 202 -0.57 10.65 2.55
C VAL A 202 0.61 9.70 2.50
N SER A 203 1.31 9.51 3.62
CA SER A 203 2.40 8.54 3.72
C SER A 203 2.79 8.22 5.16
N ASN A 204 3.76 7.32 5.33
CA ASN A 204 4.39 7.02 6.62
C ASN A 204 5.62 7.90 6.92
N PHE A 205 5.72 9.08 6.34
CA PHE A 205 6.75 10.12 6.52
C PHE A 205 8.19 9.60 6.68
N ARG A 206 8.56 8.62 5.85
CA ARG A 206 9.94 8.14 5.74
C ARG A 206 10.71 9.00 4.74
N PRO A 207 12.06 9.07 4.83
CA PRO A 207 12.88 9.86 3.89
C PRO A 207 12.56 9.58 2.42
N VAL A 208 12.37 8.31 2.06
CA VAL A 208 12.04 7.86 0.70
C VAL A 208 10.71 8.44 0.16
N LYS A 209 9.82 8.91 1.04
CA LYS A 209 8.56 9.56 0.66
C LYS A 209 8.71 11.07 0.42
N ARG A 210 9.85 11.65 0.79
CA ARG A 210 10.21 13.07 0.61
C ARG A 210 9.09 14.05 1.06
N PRO A 211 8.49 13.86 2.26
CA PRO A 211 7.38 14.69 2.69
C PRO A 211 7.77 16.17 2.88
N VAL A 212 9.06 16.47 3.08
CA VAL A 212 9.59 17.84 3.13
C VAL A 212 9.41 18.56 1.80
N ASP A 213 9.47 17.86 0.66
CA ASP A 213 9.24 18.46 -0.65
C ASP A 213 7.79 18.97 -0.78
N CYS A 214 6.81 18.35 -0.11
CA CYS A 214 5.43 18.88 -0.08
C CYS A 214 5.37 20.28 0.55
N ILE A 215 6.19 20.54 1.58
CA ILE A 215 6.30 21.87 2.20
C ILE A 215 6.96 22.87 1.23
N GLU A 216 7.98 22.42 0.49
CA GLU A 216 8.65 23.24 -0.54
C GLU A 216 7.71 23.57 -1.71
N ILE A 217 6.89 22.59 -2.14
CA ILE A 217 5.87 22.81 -3.16
C ILE A 217 4.85 23.83 -2.68
N LEU A 218 4.31 23.68 -1.46
CA LEU A 218 3.38 24.63 -0.88
C LEU A 218 3.94 26.05 -0.84
N ALA A 219 5.19 26.22 -0.40
CA ALA A 219 5.84 27.54 -0.34
C ALA A 219 5.92 28.23 -1.70
N ARG A 220 6.06 27.47 -2.78
CA ARG A 220 6.04 28.00 -4.15
C ARG A 220 4.62 28.31 -4.64
N VAL A 221 3.67 27.43 -4.33
CA VAL A 221 2.24 27.62 -4.64
C VAL A 221 1.73 28.91 -4.00
N LEU A 222 2.03 29.15 -2.72
CA LEU A 222 1.57 30.33 -1.98
C LEU A 222 2.06 31.68 -2.56
N LYS A 223 3.12 31.68 -3.37
CA LYS A 223 3.55 32.88 -4.12
C LYS A 223 2.61 33.23 -5.27
N LYS A 224 1.76 32.30 -5.72
CA LYS A 224 0.90 32.44 -6.91
C LYS A 224 -0.60 32.36 -6.58
N THR A 225 -0.98 31.54 -5.61
CA THR A 225 -2.39 31.33 -5.24
C THR A 225 -2.49 30.89 -3.77
N PRO A 226 -3.56 31.27 -3.02
CA PRO A 226 -3.77 30.75 -1.69
C PRO A 226 -4.03 29.24 -1.74
N ALA A 227 -3.49 28.53 -0.76
CA ALA A 227 -3.68 27.07 -0.59
C ALA A 227 -3.39 26.65 0.84
N ARG A 228 -3.86 25.46 1.21
CA ARG A 228 -3.47 24.73 2.42
C ARG A 228 -2.86 23.38 2.06
N LEU A 229 -2.02 22.86 2.94
CA LEU A 229 -1.44 21.52 2.81
C LEU A 229 -1.82 20.68 4.03
N VAL A 230 -2.50 19.57 3.77
CA VAL A 230 -2.85 18.58 4.78
C VAL A 230 -1.89 17.40 4.69
N MET A 231 -1.19 17.13 5.80
CA MET A 231 -0.19 16.09 5.93
C MET A 231 -0.76 14.95 6.76
N VAL A 232 -1.18 13.85 6.08
CA VAL A 232 -1.79 12.66 6.68
C VAL A 232 -0.74 11.58 6.86
N GLY A 233 -0.52 11.17 8.09
CA GLY A 233 0.45 10.15 8.45
C GLY A 233 1.44 10.61 9.51
N ASP A 234 2.43 9.77 9.78
CA ASP A 234 3.44 10.01 10.79
C ASP A 234 4.73 9.22 10.46
N GLY A 235 5.86 9.69 10.98
CA GLY A 235 7.15 9.03 10.78
C GLY A 235 8.34 9.93 11.08
N SER A 236 9.53 9.44 10.76
CA SER A 236 10.80 10.10 11.12
C SER A 236 10.94 11.52 10.55
N GLU A 237 10.32 11.81 9.39
CA GLU A 237 10.41 13.12 8.73
C GLU A 237 9.39 14.15 9.24
N ARG A 238 8.46 13.79 10.13
CA ARG A 238 7.41 14.72 10.60
C ARG A 238 7.99 15.99 11.25
N THR A 239 8.98 15.83 12.10
CA THR A 239 9.65 16.96 12.76
C THR A 239 10.36 17.85 11.74
N ASN A 240 11.01 17.26 10.72
CA ASN A 240 11.67 18.00 9.65
C ASN A 240 10.68 18.82 8.83
N CYS A 241 9.49 18.25 8.52
CA CYS A 241 8.41 18.98 7.83
C CYS A 241 7.93 20.19 8.63
N ILE A 242 7.66 20.01 9.93
CA ILE A 242 7.21 21.10 10.81
C ILE A 242 8.29 22.19 10.92
N HIS A 243 9.54 21.80 11.10
CA HIS A 243 10.67 22.75 11.16
C HIS A 243 10.79 23.51 9.84
N ARG A 244 10.70 22.82 8.71
CA ARG A 244 10.81 23.46 7.39
C ARG A 244 9.68 24.46 7.13
N ALA A 245 8.44 24.12 7.50
CA ALA A 245 7.30 25.02 7.40
C ALA A 245 7.51 26.32 8.22
N ARG A 246 8.08 26.20 9.42
CA ARG A 246 8.46 27.37 10.27
C ARG A 246 9.54 28.22 9.63
N CYS A 247 10.62 27.61 9.12
CA CYS A 247 11.70 28.33 8.45
C CYS A 247 11.21 29.11 7.23
N LEU A 248 10.20 28.61 6.53
CA LEU A 248 9.60 29.26 5.36
C LEU A 248 8.48 30.26 5.73
N GLY A 249 8.09 30.36 7.00
CA GLY A 249 7.01 31.25 7.46
C GLY A 249 5.61 30.85 7.00
N ILE A 250 5.37 29.56 6.72
CA ILE A 250 4.11 29.03 6.16
C ILE A 250 3.40 28.03 7.09
N SER A 251 3.75 28.00 8.38
CA SER A 251 3.20 27.03 9.33
C SER A 251 1.67 27.07 9.42
N GLU A 252 1.06 28.23 9.29
CA GLU A 252 -0.40 28.43 9.33
C GLU A 252 -1.14 27.81 8.15
N HIS A 253 -0.43 27.54 7.03
CA HIS A 253 -0.95 26.88 5.85
C HIS A 253 -0.78 25.37 5.88
N CYS A 254 -0.13 24.79 6.91
CA CYS A 254 0.16 23.37 7.05
C CYS A 254 -0.64 22.75 8.19
N VAL A 255 -1.39 21.68 7.90
CA VAL A 255 -2.16 20.91 8.87
C VAL A 255 -1.60 19.51 8.99
N PHE A 256 -1.09 19.11 10.17
CA PHE A 256 -0.52 17.79 10.43
C PHE A 256 -1.50 16.97 11.28
N VAL A 257 -2.22 16.05 10.66
CA VAL A 257 -3.30 15.29 11.32
C VAL A 257 -2.86 13.96 11.93
N GLY A 258 -1.59 13.58 11.74
CA GLY A 258 -1.09 12.28 12.23
C GLY A 258 -1.63 11.09 11.46
N LYS A 259 -1.51 9.89 12.05
CA LYS A 259 -2.05 8.65 11.46
C LYS A 259 -3.56 8.67 11.54
N GLN A 260 -4.21 8.38 10.44
CA GLN A 260 -5.67 8.33 10.33
C GLN A 260 -6.13 6.93 9.88
N PRO A 261 -7.13 6.34 10.54
CA PRO A 261 -7.67 5.04 10.15
C PRO A 261 -8.46 5.11 8.84
N ASN A 262 -9.13 6.24 8.60
CA ASN A 262 -9.89 6.50 7.39
C ASN A 262 -9.27 7.69 6.63
N ILE A 263 -8.53 7.39 5.56
CA ILE A 263 -7.92 8.43 4.72
C ILE A 263 -8.87 8.97 3.65
N VAL A 264 -9.98 8.26 3.38
CA VAL A 264 -10.93 8.61 2.31
C VAL A 264 -11.50 10.01 2.54
N ASP A 265 -11.84 10.35 3.79
CA ASP A 265 -12.39 11.65 4.12
C ASP A 265 -11.40 12.79 3.86
N TYR A 266 -10.12 12.58 4.19
CA TYR A 266 -9.05 13.55 3.90
C TYR A 266 -8.81 13.71 2.41
N LEU A 267 -8.84 12.61 1.65
CA LEU A 267 -8.72 12.66 0.20
C LEU A 267 -9.93 13.41 -0.41
N CYS A 268 -11.16 13.05 -0.02
CA CYS A 268 -12.37 13.73 -0.50
C CYS A 268 -12.42 15.24 -0.16
N ALA A 269 -11.81 15.62 0.98
CA ALA A 269 -11.69 17.03 1.40
C ALA A 269 -10.60 17.80 0.63
N SER A 270 -9.87 17.18 -0.30
CA SER A 270 -8.70 17.74 -0.96
C SER A 270 -8.90 17.92 -2.46
N ASP A 271 -8.13 18.83 -3.05
CA ASP A 271 -8.17 19.15 -4.47
C ASP A 271 -7.09 18.44 -5.28
N VAL A 272 -5.92 18.17 -4.69
CA VAL A 272 -4.76 17.55 -5.36
C VAL A 272 -3.95 16.74 -4.34
N LEU A 273 -3.54 15.52 -4.71
CA LEU A 273 -2.57 14.73 -3.96
C LEU A 273 -1.15 15.05 -4.42
N LEU A 274 -0.23 15.26 -3.46
CA LEU A 274 1.21 15.37 -3.69
C LEU A 274 1.91 14.06 -3.28
N LEU A 275 2.65 13.43 -4.19
CA LEU A 275 3.40 12.20 -3.95
C LEU A 275 4.84 12.30 -4.50
N PRO A 276 5.72 13.14 -3.92
CA PRO A 276 7.06 13.41 -4.42
C PRO A 276 8.09 12.31 -4.08
N SER A 277 7.63 11.09 -3.90
CA SER A 277 8.43 9.95 -3.46
C SER A 277 9.66 9.71 -4.34
N GLU A 278 10.76 9.28 -3.72
CA GLU A 278 11.98 8.82 -4.40
C GLU A 278 11.84 7.38 -4.91
N GLN A 279 11.07 6.55 -4.20
CA GLN A 279 10.76 5.18 -4.59
C GLN A 279 9.31 4.83 -4.25
N GLU A 280 8.63 4.18 -5.18
CA GLU A 280 7.29 3.63 -5.04
C GLU A 280 7.17 2.34 -5.83
N SER A 281 6.75 1.27 -5.18
CA SER A 281 6.56 0.00 -5.89
C SER A 281 5.28 -0.04 -6.71
N PHE A 282 4.27 0.77 -6.34
CA PHE A 282 2.99 0.87 -7.06
C PHE A 282 2.39 2.28 -7.00
N GLY A 283 2.30 2.88 -5.81
CA GLY A 283 1.63 4.16 -5.59
C GLY A 283 0.18 3.99 -5.14
N LEU A 284 -0.05 3.19 -4.08
CA LEU A 284 -1.40 2.94 -3.55
C LEU A 284 -2.13 4.25 -3.19
N ALA A 285 -1.44 5.21 -2.56
CA ALA A 285 -2.03 6.51 -2.23
C ALA A 285 -2.48 7.30 -3.48
N ALA A 286 -1.76 7.16 -4.60
CA ALA A 286 -2.17 7.74 -5.88
C ALA A 286 -3.46 7.08 -6.39
N LEU A 287 -3.52 5.74 -6.36
CA LEU A 287 -4.72 5.00 -6.76
C LEU A 287 -5.94 5.36 -5.89
N GLU A 288 -5.76 5.46 -4.57
CA GLU A 288 -6.80 5.84 -3.61
C GLU A 288 -7.33 7.26 -3.87
N ALA A 289 -6.45 8.23 -4.12
CA ALA A 289 -6.81 9.59 -4.49
C ALA A 289 -7.58 9.65 -5.82
N MET A 290 -7.06 8.99 -6.86
CA MET A 290 -7.71 8.90 -8.16
C MET A 290 -9.13 8.31 -8.04
N ALA A 291 -9.29 7.28 -7.22
CA ALA A 291 -10.58 6.62 -7.00
C ALA A 291 -11.64 7.55 -6.38
N VAL A 292 -11.24 8.57 -5.62
CA VAL A 292 -12.15 9.59 -5.07
C VAL A 292 -12.15 10.90 -5.86
N GLN A 293 -11.69 10.88 -7.13
CA GLN A 293 -11.62 12.05 -8.02
C GLN A 293 -10.63 13.14 -7.59
N VAL A 294 -9.54 12.77 -6.96
CA VAL A 294 -8.44 13.68 -6.62
C VAL A 294 -7.27 13.42 -7.56
N PRO A 295 -6.90 14.38 -8.44
CA PRO A 295 -5.78 14.22 -9.36
C PRO A 295 -4.46 14.23 -8.59
N VAL A 296 -3.45 13.59 -9.18
CA VAL A 296 -2.17 13.29 -8.52
C VAL A 296 -1.04 14.10 -9.17
N ILE A 297 -0.18 14.69 -8.35
CA ILE A 297 1.13 15.19 -8.76
C ILE A 297 2.18 14.31 -8.08
N ALA A 298 2.97 13.57 -8.86
CA ALA A 298 3.89 12.59 -8.32
C ALA A 298 5.25 12.60 -9.02
N SER A 299 6.22 11.96 -8.38
CA SER A 299 7.48 11.63 -9.04
C SER A 299 7.28 10.49 -10.05
N ARG A 300 7.97 10.56 -11.18
CA ARG A 300 8.01 9.51 -12.21
C ARG A 300 8.96 8.39 -11.80
N VAL A 301 8.56 7.59 -10.83
CA VAL A 301 9.40 6.52 -10.26
C VAL A 301 8.62 5.23 -10.05
N GLY A 302 9.34 4.11 -10.15
CA GLY A 302 8.82 2.80 -9.81
C GLY A 302 7.53 2.44 -10.56
N GLY A 303 6.53 2.00 -9.81
CA GLY A 303 5.21 1.63 -10.35
C GLY A 303 4.23 2.80 -10.53
N ILE A 304 4.59 4.03 -10.14
CA ILE A 304 3.68 5.19 -10.30
C ILE A 304 3.26 5.41 -11.76
N PRO A 305 4.15 5.32 -12.78
CA PRO A 305 3.75 5.47 -14.19
C PRO A 305 2.80 4.37 -14.70
N GLU A 306 2.64 3.26 -13.96
CA GLU A 306 1.64 2.24 -14.28
C GLU A 306 0.23 2.64 -13.79
N VAL A 307 0.14 3.54 -12.81
CA VAL A 307 -1.12 3.99 -12.19
C VAL A 307 -1.57 5.34 -12.76
N VAL A 308 -0.63 6.29 -12.88
CA VAL A 308 -0.89 7.67 -13.28
C VAL A 308 -0.45 7.90 -14.72
N ASP A 309 -1.38 8.23 -15.59
CA ASP A 309 -1.13 8.61 -16.97
C ASP A 309 -0.84 10.12 -17.01
N ASP A 310 0.44 10.48 -17.34
CA ASP A 310 0.95 11.85 -17.28
C ASP A 310 0.19 12.80 -18.21
N GLY A 311 -0.29 13.92 -17.67
CA GLY A 311 -1.10 14.91 -18.37
C GLY A 311 -2.59 14.54 -18.54
N GLU A 312 -2.98 13.29 -18.24
CA GLU A 312 -4.35 12.78 -18.40
C GLU A 312 -5.07 12.55 -17.06
N THR A 313 -4.43 11.81 -16.16
CA THR A 313 -5.00 11.45 -14.84
C THR A 313 -4.26 12.10 -13.67
N GLY A 314 -3.14 12.76 -13.97
CA GLY A 314 -2.27 13.45 -13.04
C GLY A 314 -1.06 14.00 -13.75
N PHE A 315 -0.07 14.48 -12.99
CA PHE A 315 1.20 14.96 -13.52
C PHE A 315 2.38 14.19 -12.92
N LEU A 316 3.36 13.87 -13.76
CA LEU A 316 4.57 13.18 -13.37
C LEU A 316 5.81 14.04 -13.64
N SER A 317 6.65 14.23 -12.62
CA SER A 317 7.90 14.98 -12.70
C SER A 317 9.10 14.15 -12.24
N SER A 318 10.30 14.60 -12.53
CA SER A 318 11.50 13.98 -11.96
C SER A 318 11.51 14.09 -10.43
N VAL A 319 12.20 13.16 -9.77
CA VAL A 319 12.39 13.21 -8.31
C VAL A 319 13.06 14.53 -7.91
N GLY A 320 12.47 15.21 -6.92
CA GLY A 320 13.01 16.48 -6.43
C GLY A 320 12.72 17.71 -7.31
N ASP A 321 12.00 17.56 -8.40
CA ASP A 321 11.58 18.70 -9.25
C ASP A 321 10.38 19.43 -8.63
N VAL A 322 10.66 20.05 -7.49
CA VAL A 322 9.68 20.79 -6.68
C VAL A 322 9.08 21.97 -7.44
N ASP A 323 9.86 22.61 -8.32
CA ASP A 323 9.40 23.77 -9.08
C ASP A 323 8.33 23.35 -10.10
N LYS A 324 8.59 22.28 -10.86
CA LYS A 324 7.61 21.72 -11.81
C LYS A 324 6.35 21.23 -11.10
N MET A 325 6.49 20.51 -9.97
CA MET A 325 5.35 20.03 -9.19
C MET A 325 4.51 21.22 -8.65
N ALA A 326 5.16 22.31 -8.25
CA ALA A 326 4.45 23.52 -7.79
C ALA A 326 3.70 24.21 -8.94
N ASP A 327 4.28 24.29 -10.14
CA ASP A 327 3.63 24.85 -11.32
C ASP A 327 2.40 24.03 -11.73
N ASP A 328 2.52 22.70 -11.72
CA ASP A 328 1.41 21.78 -11.97
C ASP A 328 0.31 21.92 -10.91
N ALA A 329 0.69 22.08 -9.63
CA ALA A 329 -0.25 22.34 -8.55
C ALA A 329 -1.01 23.66 -8.77
N VAL A 330 -0.31 24.76 -9.08
CA VAL A 330 -0.94 26.04 -9.39
C VAL A 330 -1.93 25.91 -10.54
N LYS A 331 -1.55 25.21 -11.62
CA LYS A 331 -2.44 24.97 -12.77
C LYS A 331 -3.72 24.27 -12.35
N LEU A 332 -3.62 23.18 -11.56
CA LEU A 332 -4.80 22.45 -11.08
C LEU A 332 -5.65 23.27 -10.08
N LEU A 333 -5.02 24.10 -9.25
CA LEU A 333 -5.76 24.90 -8.26
C LEU A 333 -6.44 26.11 -8.86
N THR A 334 -5.90 26.70 -9.94
CA THR A 334 -6.44 27.90 -10.58
C THR A 334 -7.39 27.60 -11.72
N ASP A 335 -7.20 26.50 -12.47
CA ASP A 335 -8.10 26.06 -13.52
C ASP A 335 -9.03 24.93 -13.03
N VAL A 336 -10.13 25.33 -12.42
CA VAL A 336 -11.13 24.41 -11.85
C VAL A 336 -11.73 23.48 -12.90
N GLN A 337 -11.94 23.96 -14.13
CA GLN A 337 -12.52 23.13 -15.19
C GLN A 337 -11.55 22.04 -15.64
N PHE A 338 -10.29 22.39 -15.87
CA PHE A 338 -9.23 21.47 -16.19
C PHE A 338 -9.04 20.42 -15.09
N ARG A 339 -9.01 20.86 -13.80
CA ARG A 339 -8.93 19.95 -12.66
C ARG A 339 -10.08 18.95 -12.64
N ARG A 340 -11.34 19.43 -12.81
CA ARG A 340 -12.52 18.55 -12.83
C ARG A 340 -12.48 17.51 -13.93
N GLU A 341 -11.99 17.88 -15.11
CA GLU A 341 -11.84 16.95 -16.21
C GLU A 341 -10.78 15.88 -15.91
N MET A 342 -9.60 16.27 -15.42
CA MET A 342 -8.54 15.35 -15.00
C MET A 342 -9.03 14.44 -13.86
N SER A 343 -9.73 14.97 -12.85
CA SER A 343 -10.32 14.22 -11.74
C SER A 343 -11.25 13.11 -12.21
N ARG A 344 -12.12 13.41 -13.18
CA ARG A 344 -13.06 12.44 -13.75
C ARG A 344 -12.32 11.33 -14.52
N LYS A 345 -11.30 11.70 -15.33
CA LYS A 345 -10.44 10.73 -16.03
C LYS A 345 -9.66 9.86 -15.04
N ALA A 346 -9.11 10.47 -13.98
CA ALA A 346 -8.39 9.76 -12.92
C ALA A 346 -9.26 8.67 -12.28
N ARG A 347 -10.48 9.00 -11.87
CA ARG A 347 -11.40 8.00 -11.31
C ARG A 347 -11.79 6.93 -12.33
N ALA A 348 -12.09 7.30 -13.56
CA ALA A 348 -12.46 6.34 -14.61
C ALA A 348 -11.34 5.31 -14.79
N SER A 349 -10.09 5.75 -14.93
CA SER A 349 -8.91 4.89 -15.03
C SER A 349 -8.72 3.99 -13.80
N ALA A 350 -8.82 4.57 -12.58
CA ALA A 350 -8.68 3.82 -11.33
C ALA A 350 -9.71 2.68 -11.22
N ILE A 351 -10.98 2.95 -11.48
CA ILE A 351 -12.05 1.95 -11.36
C ILE A 351 -11.98 0.91 -12.49
N GLU A 352 -11.72 1.34 -13.73
CA GLU A 352 -11.64 0.43 -14.87
C GLU A 352 -10.47 -0.56 -14.74
N ARG A 353 -9.31 -0.10 -14.23
CA ARG A 353 -8.07 -0.89 -14.23
C ARG A 353 -7.84 -1.62 -12.90
N TYR A 354 -8.26 -1.03 -11.77
CA TYR A 354 -7.81 -1.45 -10.43
C TYR A 354 -8.96 -1.66 -9.43
N SER A 355 -10.21 -1.79 -9.87
CA SER A 355 -11.30 -2.09 -8.94
C SER A 355 -11.24 -3.54 -8.42
N THR A 356 -11.78 -3.77 -7.21
CA THR A 356 -11.94 -5.12 -6.64
C THR A 356 -12.64 -6.09 -7.60
N HIS A 357 -13.58 -5.60 -8.41
CA HIS A 357 -14.28 -6.41 -9.42
C HIS A 357 -13.36 -6.93 -10.54
N LYS A 358 -12.26 -6.22 -10.82
CA LYS A 358 -11.27 -6.60 -11.84
C LYS A 358 -10.14 -7.44 -11.26
N ILE A 359 -9.69 -7.07 -10.07
CA ILE A 359 -8.45 -7.63 -9.52
C ILE A 359 -8.70 -8.90 -8.70
N ILE A 360 -9.76 -8.96 -7.89
CA ILE A 360 -10.00 -10.13 -7.05
C ILE A 360 -10.22 -11.43 -7.85
N PRO A 361 -10.95 -11.43 -8.98
CA PRO A 361 -11.05 -12.63 -9.82
C PRO A 361 -9.68 -13.13 -10.32
N ARG A 362 -8.69 -12.24 -10.54
CA ARG A 362 -7.35 -12.65 -10.94
C ARG A 362 -6.63 -13.40 -9.82
N TYR A 363 -6.77 -12.96 -8.56
CA TYR A 363 -6.25 -13.72 -7.42
C TYR A 363 -6.91 -15.09 -7.30
N ILE A 364 -8.22 -15.18 -7.44
CA ILE A 364 -8.97 -16.45 -7.37
C ILE A 364 -8.49 -17.40 -8.47
N SER A 365 -8.42 -16.94 -9.72
CA SER A 365 -7.92 -17.77 -10.83
C SER A 365 -6.47 -18.20 -10.64
N PHE A 366 -5.63 -17.32 -10.07
CA PHE A 366 -4.25 -17.65 -9.73
C PHE A 366 -4.16 -18.73 -8.64
N TYR A 367 -4.98 -18.65 -7.59
CA TYR A 367 -5.06 -19.69 -6.55
C TYR A 367 -5.51 -21.05 -7.14
N GLU A 368 -6.55 -21.04 -7.97
CA GLU A 368 -7.04 -22.24 -8.65
C GLU A 368 -5.97 -22.87 -9.52
N SER A 369 -5.18 -22.07 -10.25
CA SER A 369 -4.09 -22.56 -11.09
C SER A 369 -2.96 -23.20 -10.26
N VAL A 370 -2.62 -22.62 -9.10
CA VAL A 370 -1.60 -23.16 -8.19
C VAL A 370 -2.10 -24.44 -7.50
N LEU A 371 -3.38 -24.52 -7.17
CA LEU A 371 -3.96 -25.73 -6.58
C LEU A 371 -4.05 -26.91 -7.56
N ALA A 372 -4.21 -26.62 -8.86
CA ALA A 372 -4.31 -27.61 -9.90
C ALA A 372 -2.94 -28.15 -10.38
N ALA A 373 -1.84 -27.43 -10.16
CA ALA A 373 -0.47 -27.81 -10.52
C ALA A 373 0.14 -28.82 -9.53
#